data_25c95464a01371292c98d99823dcad8b
#
_entry.id   25c95464a01371292c98d99823dcad8b
#
_cell.length_a   1.000
_cell.length_b   1.000
_cell.length_c   1.000
_cell.angle_alpha   90.00
_cell.angle_beta   90.00
_cell.angle_gamma   90.00
#
_symmetry.space_group_name_H-M   'P 1'
#
loop_
_entity.id
_entity.type
_entity.pdbx_description
1 polymer ?
#
loop_
_entity_poly.entity_id
_entity_poly.type
_entity_poly.pdbx_seq_one_letter_code
_entity_poly.pdbx_strand_id
1 'polypeptide(L)'
;ADVGRARIVKASELLHRQYPEARFDFGFRTLRLDSTNMADIYYLPEVLQQQMLEVENVKPDRSAEDLLFQALPECGLLLSEPVMPEEVEGAMVYNVERGRLLACFERPLTLEVIVALAKRKPAFFLTRDSALEADSMRENITQIFRQYSPDTRIRVV
;
A
#
# COMPACT_ATOMS: atom_id res chain seq x y z
N ALA A 1 -14.01 -20.68 8.68
CA ALA A 1 -12.83 -19.81 8.84
C ALA A 1 -12.43 -19.65 10.30
N ASP A 2 -13.35 -19.36 11.23
CA ASP A 2 -13.05 -18.99 12.61
C ASP A 2 -12.44 -20.12 13.44
N VAL A 3 -12.91 -21.37 13.27
CA VAL A 3 -12.35 -22.54 13.97
C VAL A 3 -10.89 -22.78 13.55
N GLY A 4 -10.58 -22.66 12.25
CA GLY A 4 -9.22 -22.81 11.75
C GLY A 4 -8.29 -21.74 12.33
N ARG A 5 -8.71 -20.48 12.32
CA ARG A 5 -7.97 -19.35 12.92
C ARG A 5 -7.72 -19.58 14.42
N ALA A 6 -8.76 -19.96 15.18
CA ALA A 6 -8.62 -20.23 16.60
C ALA A 6 -7.64 -21.38 16.90
N ARG A 7 -7.60 -22.41 16.06
CA ARG A 7 -6.64 -23.51 16.20
C ARG A 7 -5.21 -23.07 15.96
N ILE A 8 -4.96 -22.24 14.92
CA ILE A 8 -3.63 -21.71 14.63
C ILE A 8 -3.15 -20.82 15.78
N VAL A 9 -4.01 -19.93 16.31
CA VAL A 9 -3.67 -19.09 17.47
C VAL A 9 -3.26 -19.94 18.66
N LYS A 10 -4.07 -20.95 19.02
CA LYS A 10 -3.74 -21.86 20.14
C LYS A 10 -2.44 -22.63 19.91
N ALA A 11 -2.19 -23.08 18.68
CA ALA A 11 -0.94 -23.78 18.36
C ALA A 11 0.26 -22.85 18.50
N SER A 12 0.16 -21.60 18.03
CA SER A 12 1.18 -20.57 18.19
C SER A 12 1.49 -20.29 19.67
N GLU A 13 0.45 -20.11 20.50
CA GLU A 13 0.62 -19.92 21.96
C GLU A 13 1.32 -21.10 22.65
N LEU A 14 0.93 -22.34 22.29
CA LEU A 14 1.57 -23.55 22.84
C LEU A 14 3.03 -23.64 22.46
N LEU A 15 3.35 -23.38 21.18
CA LEU A 15 4.74 -23.40 20.70
C LEU A 15 5.59 -22.31 21.39
N HIS A 16 5.03 -21.13 21.57
CA HIS A 16 5.72 -20.05 22.27
C HIS A 16 6.02 -20.39 23.74
N ARG A 17 5.09 -21.06 24.42
CA ARG A 17 5.29 -21.56 25.80
C ARG A 17 6.30 -22.70 25.86
N GLN A 18 6.29 -23.59 24.87
CA GLN A 18 7.17 -24.76 24.84
C GLN A 18 8.60 -24.40 24.46
N TYR A 19 8.77 -23.37 23.64
CA TYR A 19 10.06 -22.92 23.12
C TYR A 19 10.24 -21.39 23.30
N PRO A 20 10.36 -20.90 24.54
CA PRO A 20 10.40 -19.46 24.82
C PRO A 20 11.65 -18.77 24.24
N GLU A 21 12.74 -19.51 24.04
CA GLU A 21 14.00 -19.00 23.46
C GLU A 21 14.00 -19.01 21.92
N ALA A 22 12.97 -19.58 21.29
CA ALA A 22 12.90 -19.65 19.84
C ALA A 22 12.56 -18.28 19.24
N ARG A 23 13.41 -17.80 18.34
CA ARG A 23 13.21 -16.54 17.62
C ARG A 23 12.44 -16.76 16.32
N PHE A 24 11.26 -17.35 16.41
CA PHE A 24 10.34 -17.51 15.28
C PHE A 24 9.28 -16.41 15.29
N ASP A 25 8.86 -15.99 14.10
CA ASP A 25 7.63 -15.24 13.94
C ASP A 25 6.46 -16.23 14.03
N PHE A 26 5.72 -16.19 15.14
CA PHE A 26 4.52 -17.01 15.35
C PHE A 26 3.26 -16.31 14.79
N GLY A 27 3.41 -15.14 14.17
CA GLY A 27 2.32 -14.44 13.54
C GLY A 27 1.83 -15.12 12.27
N PHE A 28 0.58 -14.86 11.92
CA PHE A 28 0.02 -15.27 10.64
C PHE A 28 -1.01 -14.24 10.17
N ARG A 29 -1.21 -14.16 8.87
CA ARG A 29 -2.25 -13.34 8.26
C ARG A 29 -3.38 -14.21 7.76
N THR A 30 -4.61 -13.72 7.94
CA THR A 30 -5.79 -14.32 7.34
C THR A 30 -6.27 -13.37 6.25
N LEU A 31 -6.17 -13.80 5.01
CA LEU A 31 -6.63 -13.03 3.86
C LEU A 31 -7.89 -13.68 3.29
N ARG A 32 -8.79 -12.87 2.80
CA ARG A 32 -10.00 -13.28 2.10
C ARG A 32 -9.96 -12.72 0.67
N LEU A 33 -10.19 -13.59 -0.30
CA LEU A 33 -10.39 -13.12 -1.66
C LEU A 33 -11.75 -12.40 -1.75
N ASP A 34 -11.71 -11.19 -2.26
CA ASP A 34 -12.88 -10.33 -2.48
C ASP A 34 -12.87 -9.79 -3.92
N SER A 35 -13.85 -8.96 -4.26
CA SER A 35 -13.86 -8.21 -5.52
C SER A 35 -12.71 -7.21 -5.57
N THR A 36 -12.36 -6.75 -6.77
CA THR A 36 -11.36 -5.69 -6.95
C THR A 36 -11.63 -4.45 -6.08
N ASN A 37 -10.59 -3.77 -5.64
CA ASN A 37 -10.69 -2.53 -4.90
C ASN A 37 -11.12 -1.36 -5.78
N MET A 38 -11.02 -1.51 -7.11
CA MET A 38 -11.40 -0.47 -8.07
C MET A 38 -12.92 -0.42 -8.27
N ALA A 39 -13.45 0.79 -8.35
CA ALA A 39 -14.83 1.02 -8.72
C ALA A 39 -15.07 0.66 -10.19
N ASP A 40 -16.25 0.09 -10.49
CA ASP A 40 -16.68 -0.12 -11.87
C ASP A 40 -17.12 1.23 -12.44
N ILE A 41 -16.23 1.88 -13.17
CA ILE A 41 -16.51 3.18 -13.78
C ILE A 41 -17.13 2.94 -15.16
N TYR A 42 -18.44 3.13 -15.26
CA TYR A 42 -19.15 3.11 -16.53
C TYR A 42 -19.18 4.55 -17.10
N TYR A 43 -18.36 4.79 -18.10
CA TYR A 43 -18.41 6.07 -18.83
C TYR A 43 -19.58 6.06 -19.82
N LEU A 44 -20.61 6.85 -19.55
CA LEU A 44 -21.60 7.19 -20.55
C LEU A 44 -20.96 8.22 -21.51
N PRO A 45 -21.02 7.99 -22.86
CA PRO A 45 -20.36 8.88 -23.82
C PRO A 45 -20.72 10.37 -23.71
N GLU A 46 -21.89 10.67 -23.17
CA GLU A 46 -22.42 12.03 -23.03
C GLU A 46 -21.88 12.80 -21.82
N VAL A 47 -21.23 12.11 -20.87
CA VAL A 47 -20.77 12.70 -19.58
C VAL A 47 -19.24 12.77 -19.48
N LEU A 48 -18.54 12.30 -20.50
CA LEU A 48 -17.08 12.09 -20.49
C LEU A 48 -16.24 13.35 -20.20
N GLN A 49 -16.74 14.56 -20.48
CA GLN A 49 -15.91 15.77 -20.37
C GLN A 49 -15.89 16.42 -18.99
N GLN A 50 -16.88 16.20 -18.14
CA GLN A 50 -16.96 16.85 -16.82
C GLN A 50 -16.70 15.94 -15.62
N GLN A 51 -16.94 14.64 -15.73
CA GLN A 51 -16.78 13.70 -14.62
C GLN A 51 -15.42 13.00 -14.54
N MET A 52 -14.58 13.10 -15.56
CA MET A 52 -13.26 12.44 -15.54
C MET A 52 -12.28 13.02 -14.50
N LEU A 53 -12.54 14.18 -13.95
CA LEU A 53 -11.62 14.89 -13.07
C LEU A 53 -11.86 14.64 -11.56
N GLU A 54 -13.00 14.04 -11.19
CA GLU A 54 -13.38 13.93 -9.77
C GLU A 54 -13.80 12.52 -9.32
N VAL A 55 -13.73 11.50 -10.18
CA VAL A 55 -14.18 10.16 -9.82
C VAL A 55 -13.07 9.43 -9.07
N GLU A 56 -13.29 9.25 -7.77
CA GLU A 56 -12.49 8.31 -6.97
C GLU A 56 -12.56 6.91 -7.61
N ASN A 57 -11.42 6.40 -8.07
CA ASN A 57 -11.34 5.09 -8.71
C ASN A 57 -11.33 3.92 -7.72
N VAL A 58 -11.22 4.21 -6.43
CA VAL A 58 -11.22 3.22 -5.35
C VAL A 58 -12.61 3.15 -4.72
N LYS A 59 -13.11 1.96 -4.45
CA LYS A 59 -14.38 1.76 -3.74
C LYS A 59 -14.31 2.40 -2.34
N PRO A 60 -15.41 3.04 -1.87
CA PRO A 60 -15.41 3.79 -0.61
C PRO A 60 -15.27 2.91 0.64
N ASP A 61 -15.54 1.62 0.53
CA ASP A 61 -15.42 0.62 1.60
C ASP A 61 -14.03 -0.02 1.70
N ARG A 62 -13.06 0.43 0.90
CA ARG A 62 -11.70 -0.11 0.86
C ARG A 62 -10.74 0.68 1.73
N SER A 63 -9.97 -0.05 2.52
CA SER A 63 -8.91 0.50 3.35
C SER A 63 -7.58 0.67 2.59
N ALA A 64 -6.66 1.44 3.17
CA ALA A 64 -5.29 1.55 2.66
C ALA A 64 -4.57 0.18 2.63
N GLU A 65 -4.87 -0.70 3.60
CA GLU A 65 -4.32 -2.05 3.62
C GLU A 65 -4.85 -2.90 2.48
N ASP A 66 -6.14 -2.78 2.10
CA ASP A 66 -6.71 -3.52 0.98
C ASP A 66 -5.99 -3.16 -0.33
N LEU A 67 -5.69 -1.87 -0.54
CA LEU A 67 -4.93 -1.39 -1.70
C LEU A 67 -3.50 -1.92 -1.68
N LEU A 68 -2.85 -1.89 -0.51
CA LEU A 68 -1.50 -2.40 -0.35
C LEU A 68 -1.43 -3.89 -0.70
N PHE A 69 -2.31 -4.72 -0.10
CA PHE A 69 -2.31 -6.16 -0.31
C PHE A 69 -2.70 -6.55 -1.74
N GLN A 70 -3.49 -5.76 -2.44
CA GLN A 70 -3.74 -5.95 -3.87
C GLN A 70 -2.47 -5.71 -4.69
N ALA A 71 -1.70 -4.66 -4.38
CA ALA A 71 -0.53 -4.26 -5.15
C ALA A 71 0.74 -5.09 -4.86
N LEU A 72 0.85 -5.75 -3.70
CA LEU A 72 2.04 -6.52 -3.33
C LEU A 72 2.42 -7.57 -4.38
N PRO A 73 1.51 -8.44 -4.88
CA PRO A 73 1.85 -9.43 -5.90
C PRO A 73 2.28 -8.80 -7.23
N GLU A 74 1.70 -7.66 -7.59
CA GLU A 74 2.08 -6.91 -8.81
C GLU A 74 3.48 -6.33 -8.73
N CYS A 75 3.97 -6.05 -7.51
CA CYS A 75 5.34 -5.64 -7.23
C CYS A 75 6.30 -6.83 -7.05
N GLY A 76 5.82 -8.06 -7.21
CA GLY A 76 6.60 -9.28 -6.99
C GLY A 76 6.96 -9.52 -5.53
N LEU A 77 6.14 -9.02 -4.60
CA LEU A 77 6.25 -9.21 -3.16
C LEU A 77 5.27 -10.27 -2.67
N LEU A 78 5.67 -11.02 -1.66
CA LEU A 78 4.79 -12.02 -1.05
C LEU A 78 3.79 -11.34 -0.12
N LEU A 79 2.59 -11.90 -0.01
CA LEU A 79 1.58 -11.44 0.95
C LEU A 79 1.98 -11.70 2.41
N SER A 80 3.00 -12.51 2.64
CA SER A 80 3.59 -12.80 3.96
C SER A 80 4.69 -11.81 4.37
N GLU A 81 5.13 -10.91 3.47
CA GLU A 81 6.17 -9.94 3.80
C GLU A 81 5.80 -9.08 5.01
N PRO A 82 6.77 -8.74 5.88
CA PRO A 82 6.51 -7.86 7.00
C PRO A 82 6.08 -6.48 6.51
N VAL A 83 4.96 -6.00 7.02
CA VAL A 83 4.43 -4.65 6.79
C VAL A 83 4.54 -3.89 8.10
N MET A 84 5.25 -2.78 8.08
CA MET A 84 5.43 -1.90 9.23
C MET A 84 4.83 -0.53 8.91
N PRO A 85 3.69 -0.18 9.53
CA PRO A 85 3.18 1.18 9.43
C PRO A 85 4.11 2.12 10.22
N GLU A 86 4.44 3.25 9.63
CA GLU A 86 5.26 4.29 10.23
C GLU A 86 4.75 5.67 9.83
N GLU A 87 5.03 6.67 10.63
CA GLU A 87 4.69 8.06 10.33
C GLU A 87 5.91 8.76 9.71
N VAL A 88 5.72 9.40 8.56
CA VAL A 88 6.76 10.15 7.84
C VAL A 88 6.20 11.52 7.48
N GLU A 89 6.78 12.59 8.03
CA GLU A 89 6.32 13.98 7.81
C GLU A 89 4.81 14.15 8.03
N GLY A 90 4.27 13.47 9.07
CA GLY A 90 2.86 13.52 9.42
C GLY A 90 1.93 12.63 8.59
N ALA A 91 2.46 11.88 7.63
CA ALA A 91 1.67 10.94 6.80
C ALA A 91 1.93 9.49 7.21
N MET A 92 0.86 8.67 7.17
CA MET A 92 0.97 7.22 7.38
C MET A 92 1.58 6.55 6.16
N VAL A 93 2.69 5.85 6.37
CA VAL A 93 3.44 5.13 5.34
C VAL A 93 3.54 3.65 5.72
N TYR A 94 3.26 2.78 4.77
CA TYR A 94 3.47 1.34 4.93
C TYR A 94 4.83 0.95 4.36
N ASN A 95 5.72 0.55 5.25
CA ASN A 95 7.04 0.05 4.91
C ASN A 95 6.99 -1.46 4.79
N VAL A 96 7.25 -1.99 3.60
CA VAL A 96 7.22 -3.42 3.31
C VAL A 96 8.61 -3.91 2.98
N GLU A 97 8.96 -5.07 3.51
CA GLU A 97 10.25 -5.73 3.27
C GLU A 97 11.44 -4.76 3.48
N ARG A 98 11.46 -4.12 4.67
CA ARG A 98 12.57 -3.23 5.09
C ARG A 98 12.87 -2.08 4.11
N GLY A 99 11.82 -1.49 3.56
CA GLY A 99 11.93 -0.34 2.65
C GLY A 99 12.01 -0.69 1.17
N ARG A 100 11.85 -1.95 0.80
CA ARG A 100 11.77 -2.32 -0.63
C ARG A 100 10.55 -1.74 -1.32
N LEU A 101 9.40 -1.72 -0.63
CA LEU A 101 8.22 -0.98 -1.05
C LEU A 101 7.82 0.00 0.05
N LEU A 102 7.57 1.24 -0.34
CA LEU A 102 6.95 2.26 0.51
C LEU A 102 5.62 2.66 -0.12
N ALA A 103 4.55 2.57 0.67
CA ALA A 103 3.21 2.95 0.22
C ALA A 103 2.65 4.07 1.08
N CYS A 104 2.13 5.12 0.44
CA CYS A 104 1.43 6.21 1.10
C CYS A 104 0.12 6.51 0.37
N PHE A 105 -1.00 6.38 1.09
CA PHE A 105 -2.35 6.57 0.55
C PHE A 105 -3.06 7.80 1.15
N GLU A 106 -2.31 8.66 1.87
CA GLU A 106 -2.85 9.88 2.45
C GLU A 106 -3.29 10.89 1.38
N ARG A 107 -4.26 11.71 1.74
CA ARG A 107 -4.80 12.79 0.91
C ARG A 107 -4.88 14.10 1.70
N PRO A 108 -4.29 15.17 1.19
CA PRO A 108 -3.38 15.26 0.05
C PRO A 108 -1.99 14.69 0.36
N LEU A 109 -1.28 14.20 -0.64
CA LEU A 109 0.11 13.80 -0.52
C LEU A 109 1.01 15.04 -0.70
N THR A 110 1.80 15.37 0.33
CA THR A 110 2.66 16.57 0.32
C THR A 110 4.02 16.32 -0.32
N LEU A 111 4.67 17.40 -0.79
CA LEU A 111 6.01 17.30 -1.39
C LEU A 111 7.07 16.87 -0.37
N GLU A 112 6.92 17.28 0.89
CA GLU A 112 7.83 16.91 1.98
C GLU A 112 7.85 15.39 2.18
N VAL A 113 6.66 14.76 2.22
CA VAL A 113 6.51 13.30 2.30
C VAL A 113 7.19 12.62 1.11
N ILE A 114 6.92 13.10 -0.11
CA ILE A 114 7.47 12.52 -1.34
C ILE A 114 9.01 12.59 -1.33
N VAL A 115 9.58 13.73 -0.95
CA VAL A 115 11.05 13.89 -0.86
C VAL A 115 11.64 12.98 0.22
N ALA A 116 11.00 12.88 1.37
CA ALA A 116 11.46 12.01 2.46
C ALA A 116 11.46 10.53 2.02
N LEU A 117 10.41 10.09 1.31
CA LEU A 117 10.31 8.72 0.79
C LEU A 117 11.31 8.46 -0.33
N ALA A 118 11.48 9.38 -1.26
CA ALA A 118 12.42 9.22 -2.37
C ALA A 118 13.89 9.11 -1.89
N LYS A 119 14.26 9.84 -0.81
CA LYS A 119 15.59 9.74 -0.19
C LYS A 119 15.90 8.36 0.41
N ARG A 120 14.86 7.58 0.76
CA ARG A 120 15.03 6.20 1.25
C ARG A 120 15.31 5.18 0.15
N LYS A 121 15.18 5.58 -1.11
CA LYS A 121 15.49 4.79 -2.31
C LYS A 121 14.78 3.44 -2.35
N PRO A 122 13.44 3.39 -2.23
CA PRO A 122 12.70 2.15 -2.33
C PRO A 122 12.76 1.60 -3.76
N ALA A 123 12.61 0.28 -3.93
CA ALA A 123 12.44 -0.30 -5.26
C ALA A 123 11.07 0.04 -5.86
N PHE A 124 10.04 0.17 -4.99
CA PHE A 124 8.68 0.54 -5.38
C PHE A 124 8.14 1.64 -4.47
N PHE A 125 7.55 2.65 -5.08
CA PHE A 125 6.70 3.62 -4.40
C PHE A 125 5.27 3.47 -4.88
N LEU A 126 4.34 3.28 -3.94
CA LEU A 126 2.93 3.06 -4.21
C LEU A 126 2.09 4.18 -3.60
N THR A 127 1.20 4.75 -4.39
CA THR A 127 0.24 5.76 -3.94
C THR A 127 -1.11 5.57 -4.65
N ARG A 128 -2.13 6.30 -4.22
CA ARG A 128 -3.44 6.28 -4.88
C ARG A 128 -3.58 7.47 -5.83
N ASP A 129 -4.40 7.31 -6.85
CA ASP A 129 -4.63 8.35 -7.86
C ASP A 129 -5.19 9.63 -7.25
N SER A 130 -6.18 9.51 -6.38
CA SER A 130 -6.81 10.63 -5.70
C SER A 130 -5.92 11.35 -4.66
N ALA A 131 -4.72 10.84 -4.35
CA ALA A 131 -3.73 11.57 -3.58
C ALA A 131 -2.98 12.61 -4.44
N LEU A 132 -3.12 12.54 -5.76
CA LEU A 132 -2.45 13.34 -6.77
C LEU A 132 -3.45 14.32 -7.39
N GLU A 133 -3.96 15.25 -6.59
CA GLU A 133 -5.06 16.17 -6.95
C GLU A 133 -4.80 17.05 -8.18
N ALA A 134 -3.55 17.22 -8.60
CA ALA A 134 -3.18 17.99 -9.77
C ALA A 134 -2.21 17.23 -10.67
N ASP A 135 -2.32 17.39 -11.97
CA ASP A 135 -1.37 16.84 -12.96
C ASP A 135 0.07 17.27 -12.66
N SER A 136 0.25 18.49 -12.14
CA SER A 136 1.55 18.98 -11.66
C SER A 136 2.15 18.12 -10.54
N MET A 137 1.32 17.50 -9.69
CA MET A 137 1.81 16.63 -8.61
C MET A 137 2.40 15.33 -9.17
N ARG A 138 1.81 14.75 -10.21
CA ARG A 138 2.34 13.55 -10.89
C ARG A 138 3.71 13.82 -11.52
N GLU A 139 3.85 14.99 -12.16
CA GLU A 139 5.13 15.41 -12.71
C GLU A 139 6.16 15.63 -11.61
N ASN A 140 5.79 16.33 -10.54
CA ASN A 140 6.67 16.57 -9.39
C ASN A 140 7.16 15.27 -8.74
N ILE A 141 6.30 14.30 -8.49
CA ILE A 141 6.68 12.99 -7.96
C ILE A 141 7.71 12.34 -8.88
N THR A 142 7.42 12.30 -10.18
CA THR A 142 8.32 11.69 -11.16
C THR A 142 9.69 12.38 -11.15
N GLN A 143 9.74 13.71 -11.10
CA GLN A 143 10.99 14.47 -11.07
C GLN A 143 11.76 14.24 -9.76
N ILE A 144 11.08 14.26 -8.61
CA ILE A 144 11.70 14.02 -7.30
C ILE A 144 12.31 12.62 -7.24
N PHE A 145 11.57 11.60 -7.66
CA PHE A 145 12.11 10.24 -7.67
C PHE A 145 13.26 10.09 -8.68
N ARG A 146 13.19 10.72 -9.86
CA ARG A 146 14.33 10.74 -10.80
C ARG A 146 15.57 11.37 -10.19
N GLN A 147 15.42 12.39 -9.38
CA GLN A 147 16.54 13.08 -8.74
C GLN A 147 17.15 12.27 -7.59
N TYR A 148 16.33 11.66 -6.71
CA TYR A 148 16.82 11.01 -5.49
C TYR A 148 16.93 9.49 -5.61
N SER A 149 16.11 8.87 -6.43
CA SER A 149 16.00 7.42 -6.58
C SER A 149 15.52 7.02 -7.98
N PRO A 150 16.37 7.15 -9.01
CA PRO A 150 15.97 6.93 -10.41
C PRO A 150 15.53 5.48 -10.71
N ASP A 151 15.94 4.53 -9.88
CA ASP A 151 15.59 3.11 -10.04
C ASP A 151 14.24 2.75 -9.40
N THR A 152 13.62 3.67 -8.65
CA THR A 152 12.30 3.45 -8.03
C THR A 152 11.21 3.37 -9.09
N ARG A 153 10.42 2.30 -9.03
CA ARG A 153 9.21 2.15 -9.84
C ARG A 153 8.02 2.75 -9.10
N ILE A 154 7.46 3.81 -9.67
CA ILE A 154 6.27 4.47 -9.12
C ILE A 154 5.04 3.72 -9.64
N ARG A 155 4.12 3.38 -8.72
CA ARG A 155 2.83 2.75 -9.00
C ARG A 155 1.72 3.61 -8.41
N VAL A 156 0.68 3.82 -9.20
CA VAL A 156 -0.54 4.54 -8.80
C VAL A 156 -1.70 3.56 -8.90
N VAL A 157 -2.52 3.45 -7.86
CA VAL A 157 -3.71 2.59 -7.76
C VAL A 157 -4.96 3.44 -7.60
#